data_539136db0c922780a1befb8df9f91408
#
_entry.id   539136db0c922780a1befb8df9f91408
#
_cell.length_a   1.000
_cell.length_b   1.000
_cell.length_c   1.000
_cell.angle_alpha   90.00
_cell.angle_beta   90.00
_cell.angle_gamma   90.00
#
_symmetry.space_group_name_H-M   'P 1'
#
loop_
_entity.id
_entity.type
_entity.pdbx_description
1 polymer ?
#
loop_
_entity_poly.entity_id
_entity_poly.type
_entity_poly.pdbx_seq_one_letter_code
_entity_poly.pdbx_strand_id
1 'polypeptide(L)'
;MILNVLAVGDVVGDSGVEYLSRHLRGLKKLKGVHFTVVNGENASGVGILPRQAREIFDAGADVVTLGNHTWNRIQIADFLEDDRYTLRPANYTSRVPGRGWGVYDGPGGVRIGVMNLIGRCEMDSNFDNPFTTADRVLRRMEGTDVVLVDFHAEA
;
A
#
# COMPACT_ATOMS: atom_id res chain seq x y z
N MET A 1 -17.46 -0.03 -18.17
CA MET A 1 -16.34 0.91 -17.99
C MET A 1 -15.07 0.10 -17.78
N ILE A 2 -13.93 0.51 -18.33
CA ILE A 2 -12.63 -0.14 -18.09
C ILE A 2 -11.95 0.63 -16.95
N LEU A 3 -11.56 -0.05 -15.88
CA LEU A 3 -10.77 0.51 -14.78
C LEU A 3 -9.28 0.19 -15.04
N ASN A 4 -8.48 1.21 -15.31
CA ASN A 4 -7.04 1.07 -15.45
C ASN A 4 -6.37 1.33 -14.10
N VAL A 5 -5.72 0.31 -13.56
CA VAL A 5 -4.98 0.37 -12.29
C VAL A 5 -3.49 0.30 -12.58
N LEU A 6 -2.72 1.12 -11.89
CA LEU A 6 -1.26 1.06 -11.89
C LEU A 6 -0.78 0.56 -10.51
N ALA A 7 -0.05 -0.54 -10.52
CA ALA A 7 0.71 -0.99 -9.36
C ALA A 7 2.19 -0.65 -9.57
N VAL A 8 2.76 0.08 -8.62
CA VAL A 8 4.19 0.39 -8.58
C VAL A 8 4.79 -0.43 -7.46
N GLY A 9 5.74 -1.29 -7.82
CA GLY A 9 6.49 -2.10 -6.87
C GLY A 9 7.43 -1.25 -6.00
N ASP A 10 8.22 -1.91 -5.23
CA ASP A 10 9.11 -1.38 -4.20
C ASP A 10 9.86 -0.09 -4.59
N VAL A 11 9.46 1.05 -4.05
CA VAL A 11 10.13 2.34 -4.24
C VAL A 11 11.28 2.44 -3.24
N VAL A 12 12.51 2.44 -3.76
CA VAL A 12 13.71 2.36 -2.94
C VAL A 12 14.45 3.70 -2.86
N GLY A 13 14.63 4.21 -1.66
CA GLY A 13 15.43 5.38 -1.35
C GLY A 13 14.84 6.71 -1.87
N ASP A 14 15.48 7.81 -1.52
CA ASP A 14 15.08 9.14 -1.99
C ASP A 14 15.14 9.27 -3.52
N SER A 15 16.06 8.56 -4.19
CA SER A 15 16.14 8.54 -5.65
C SER A 15 14.91 7.90 -6.31
N GLY A 16 14.38 6.82 -5.72
CA GLY A 16 13.14 6.19 -6.19
C GLY A 16 11.93 7.11 -6.00
N VAL A 17 11.83 7.77 -4.84
CA VAL A 17 10.77 8.76 -4.56
C VAL A 17 10.85 9.94 -5.53
N GLU A 18 12.07 10.45 -5.77
CA GLU A 18 12.28 11.56 -6.72
C GLU A 18 11.90 11.17 -8.15
N TYR A 19 12.30 9.98 -8.60
CA TYR A 19 11.92 9.47 -9.91
C TYR A 19 10.39 9.35 -10.05
N LEU A 20 9.73 8.81 -9.04
CA LEU A 20 8.28 8.69 -8.99
C LEU A 20 7.61 10.07 -9.09
N SER A 21 8.09 11.04 -8.31
CA SER A 21 7.56 12.41 -8.27
C SER A 21 7.64 13.12 -9.63
N ARG A 22 8.69 12.84 -10.39
CA ARG A 22 8.86 13.41 -11.73
C ARG A 22 8.01 12.75 -12.81
N HIS A 23 7.72 11.46 -12.68
CA HIS A 23 7.20 10.67 -13.81
C HIS A 23 5.77 10.14 -13.63
N LEU A 24 5.32 9.89 -12.39
CA LEU A 24 4.05 9.20 -12.14
C LEU A 24 2.85 9.90 -12.75
N ARG A 25 2.70 11.21 -12.57
CA ARG A 25 1.57 11.97 -13.13
C ARG A 25 1.53 11.92 -14.66
N GLY A 26 2.69 12.01 -15.29
CA GLY A 26 2.82 11.90 -16.75
C GLY A 26 2.43 10.51 -17.25
N LEU A 27 2.89 9.48 -16.57
CA LEU A 27 2.56 8.09 -16.86
C LEU A 27 1.06 7.81 -16.69
N LYS A 28 0.47 8.27 -15.57
CA LYS A 28 -0.98 8.14 -15.33
C LYS A 28 -1.78 8.76 -16.48
N LYS A 29 -1.43 9.96 -16.90
CA LYS A 29 -2.09 10.63 -18.03
C LYS A 29 -1.92 9.86 -19.34
N LEU A 30 -0.69 9.42 -19.64
CA LEU A 30 -0.37 8.71 -20.89
C LEU A 30 -1.13 7.38 -21.00
N LYS A 31 -1.27 6.67 -19.89
CA LYS A 31 -1.92 5.34 -19.85
C LYS A 31 -3.39 5.37 -19.44
N GLY A 32 -3.95 6.55 -19.18
CA GLY A 32 -5.33 6.67 -18.71
C GLY A 32 -5.55 5.94 -17.37
N VAL A 33 -4.59 6.03 -16.46
CA VAL A 33 -4.65 5.35 -15.15
C VAL A 33 -5.67 6.04 -14.25
N HIS A 34 -6.57 5.26 -13.68
CA HIS A 34 -7.64 5.73 -12.82
C HIS A 34 -7.31 5.58 -11.32
N PHE A 35 -6.52 4.56 -10.96
CA PHE A 35 -6.16 4.29 -9.58
C PHE A 35 -4.73 3.75 -9.50
N THR A 36 -3.97 4.19 -8.50
CA THR A 36 -2.55 3.86 -8.35
C THR A 36 -2.24 3.40 -6.95
N VAL A 37 -1.68 2.19 -6.83
CA VAL A 37 -1.12 1.67 -5.58
C VAL A 37 0.40 1.66 -5.70
N VAL A 38 1.10 2.17 -4.68
CA VAL A 38 2.56 2.25 -4.65
C VAL A 38 3.07 1.56 -3.40
N ASN A 39 3.95 0.58 -3.54
CA ASN A 39 4.69 0.04 -2.41
C ASN A 39 5.85 0.99 -2.08
N GLY A 40 5.83 1.53 -0.87
CA GLY A 40 6.79 2.53 -0.38
C GLY A 40 7.61 2.05 0.81
N GLU A 41 7.62 0.76 1.12
CA GLU A 41 8.23 0.26 2.35
C GLU A 41 9.73 0.56 2.46
N ASN A 42 10.42 0.73 1.34
CA ASN A 42 11.86 1.01 1.27
C ASN A 42 12.18 2.45 0.83
N ALA A 43 11.24 3.37 0.90
CA ALA A 43 11.44 4.77 0.49
C ALA A 43 12.59 5.48 1.24
N SER A 44 12.97 5.00 2.44
CA SER A 44 14.17 5.45 3.18
C SER A 44 15.39 4.52 3.01
N GLY A 45 15.42 3.72 1.94
CA GLY A 45 16.35 2.60 1.79
C GLY A 45 15.86 1.37 2.54
N VAL A 46 15.50 1.50 3.82
CA VAL A 46 14.80 0.52 4.65
C VAL A 46 13.80 1.25 5.51
N GLY A 47 12.52 0.94 5.37
CA GLY A 47 11.42 1.65 6.00
C GLY A 47 11.01 2.91 5.23
N ILE A 48 10.01 3.60 5.74
CA ILE A 48 9.46 4.84 5.18
C ILE A 48 9.27 5.88 6.28
N LEU A 49 9.55 7.13 5.97
CA LEU A 49 9.25 8.28 6.83
C LEU A 49 7.92 8.93 6.42
N PRO A 50 7.21 9.60 7.35
CA PRO A 50 5.99 10.35 7.02
C PRO A 50 6.16 11.36 5.87
N ARG A 51 7.34 11.98 5.77
CA ARG A 51 7.69 12.89 4.67
C ARG A 51 7.61 12.19 3.31
N GLN A 52 8.23 11.02 3.21
CA GLN A 52 8.27 10.26 1.95
C GLN A 52 6.90 9.70 1.57
N ALA A 53 6.08 9.28 2.56
CA ALA A 53 4.70 8.88 2.30
C ALA A 53 3.90 10.03 1.67
N ARG A 54 4.02 11.26 2.20
CA ARG A 54 3.39 12.45 1.62
C ARG A 54 3.91 12.76 0.21
N GLU A 55 5.22 12.68 -0.02
CA GLU A 55 5.83 12.88 -1.35
C GLU A 55 5.28 11.88 -2.38
N ILE A 56 5.07 10.61 -2.00
CA ILE A 56 4.49 9.59 -2.86
C ILE A 56 3.02 9.91 -3.19
N PHE A 57 2.24 10.38 -2.22
CA PHE A 57 0.87 10.88 -2.48
C PHE A 57 0.88 12.11 -3.39
N ASP A 58 1.76 13.06 -3.13
CA ASP A 58 1.93 14.26 -3.95
C ASP A 58 2.37 13.91 -5.38
N ALA A 59 3.11 12.82 -5.58
CA ALA A 59 3.43 12.29 -6.89
C ALA A 59 2.22 11.75 -7.65
N GLY A 60 1.14 11.39 -6.95
CA GLY A 60 -0.11 10.94 -7.56
C GLY A 60 -0.52 9.50 -7.21
N ALA A 61 0.05 8.91 -6.16
CA ALA A 61 -0.45 7.66 -5.59
C ALA A 61 -1.81 7.87 -4.93
N ASP A 62 -2.68 6.88 -5.03
CA ASP A 62 -3.98 6.87 -4.37
C ASP A 62 -3.91 6.07 -3.06
N VAL A 63 -3.07 5.03 -3.01
CA VAL A 63 -2.79 4.23 -1.83
C VAL A 63 -1.30 3.89 -1.79
N VAL A 64 -0.72 3.92 -0.59
CA VAL A 64 0.65 3.43 -0.32
C VAL A 64 0.55 2.13 0.47
N THR A 65 1.27 1.10 0.04
CA THR A 65 1.41 -0.17 0.76
C THR A 65 2.82 -0.32 1.32
N LEU A 66 2.95 -1.12 2.35
CA LEU A 66 4.21 -1.38 3.05
C LEU A 66 4.49 -2.89 3.08
N GLY A 67 5.51 -3.31 3.83
CA GLY A 67 5.90 -4.71 3.97
C GLY A 67 6.56 -5.01 5.32
N ASN A 68 7.57 -5.89 5.34
CA ASN A 68 8.29 -6.25 6.56
C ASN A 68 9.09 -5.09 7.17
N HIS A 69 9.47 -4.09 6.37
CA HIS A 69 10.20 -2.93 6.84
C HIS A 69 9.33 -1.80 7.41
N THR A 70 8.04 -2.01 7.58
CA THR A 70 7.08 -1.00 8.09
C THR A 70 7.60 -0.27 9.33
N TRP A 71 8.20 -1.00 10.27
CA TRP A 71 8.62 -0.47 11.57
C TRP A 71 10.09 -0.05 11.65
N ASN A 72 10.85 -0.16 10.57
CA ASN A 72 12.28 0.23 10.58
C ASN A 72 12.48 1.74 10.77
N ARG A 73 11.45 2.53 10.49
CA ARG A 73 11.38 3.96 10.83
C ARG A 73 10.20 4.20 11.75
N ILE A 74 10.46 4.19 13.05
CA ILE A 74 9.40 4.28 14.07
C ILE A 74 8.51 5.52 13.95
N GLN A 75 9.02 6.58 13.33
CA GLN A 75 8.28 7.82 13.08
C GLN A 75 7.03 7.62 12.22
N ILE A 76 6.96 6.50 11.49
CA ILE A 76 5.78 6.18 10.67
C ILE A 76 4.56 5.79 11.54
N ALA A 77 4.77 5.37 12.79
CA ALA A 77 3.72 4.80 13.63
C ALA A 77 2.55 5.79 13.84
N ASP A 78 2.85 7.01 14.26
CA ASP A 78 1.82 8.04 14.49
C ASP A 78 1.12 8.43 13.19
N PHE A 79 1.88 8.48 12.08
CA PHE A 79 1.32 8.76 10.78
C PHE A 79 0.34 7.67 10.33
N LEU A 80 0.67 6.41 10.54
CA LEU A 80 -0.21 5.27 10.20
C LEU A 80 -1.51 5.26 11.01
N GLU A 81 -1.50 5.76 12.24
CA GLU A 81 -2.71 5.81 13.06
C GLU A 81 -3.75 6.77 12.49
N ASP A 82 -3.30 7.91 11.98
CA ASP A 82 -4.15 8.97 11.45
C ASP A 82 -4.47 8.78 9.96
N ASP A 83 -3.56 8.18 9.18
CA ASP A 83 -3.71 8.05 7.74
C ASP A 83 -4.46 6.78 7.34
N ARG A 84 -5.44 6.94 6.45
CA ARG A 84 -6.23 5.82 5.92
C ARG A 84 -5.75 5.28 4.58
N TYR A 85 -4.79 5.95 3.97
CA TYR A 85 -4.32 5.65 2.62
C TYR A 85 -2.96 4.96 2.59
N THR A 86 -2.28 4.87 3.74
CA THR A 86 -1.07 4.07 3.91
C THR A 86 -1.42 2.78 4.66
N LEU A 87 -1.17 1.65 4.01
CA LEU A 87 -1.56 0.34 4.50
C LEU A 87 -0.32 -0.48 4.87
N ARG A 88 -0.21 -0.83 6.15
CA ARG A 88 0.74 -1.86 6.58
C ARG A 88 0.17 -3.25 6.27
N PRO A 89 0.96 -4.34 6.29
CA PRO A 89 0.40 -5.68 6.14
C PRO A 89 -0.73 -5.98 7.15
N ALA A 90 -1.87 -6.47 6.65
CA ALA A 90 -3.07 -6.73 7.43
C ALA A 90 -2.92 -7.92 8.40
N ASN A 91 -1.95 -8.80 8.13
CA ASN A 91 -1.64 -9.94 8.96
C ASN A 91 -0.56 -9.69 10.03
N TYR A 92 -0.21 -8.43 10.31
CA TYR A 92 0.35 -8.04 11.60
C TYR A 92 -0.72 -8.17 12.70
N THR A 93 -0.29 -8.29 13.95
CA THR A 93 -1.21 -8.22 15.08
C THR A 93 -2.07 -6.95 15.03
N SER A 94 -3.33 -7.05 15.45
CA SER A 94 -4.26 -5.90 15.50
C SER A 94 -3.88 -4.81 16.51
N ARG A 95 -2.84 -5.05 17.32
CA ARG A 95 -2.38 -4.11 18.36
C ARG A 95 -1.37 -3.08 17.86
N VAL A 96 -0.86 -3.23 16.63
CA VAL A 96 0.07 -2.25 16.04
C VAL A 96 -0.69 -1.13 15.34
N PRO A 97 -0.12 0.10 15.28
CA PRO A 97 -0.74 1.26 14.65
C PRO A 97 -1.15 1.03 13.19
N GLY A 98 -2.12 1.78 12.76
CA GLY A 98 -2.57 1.82 11.38
C GLY A 98 -3.43 0.64 10.96
N ARG A 99 -3.73 0.59 9.70
CA ARG A 99 -4.64 -0.39 9.10
C ARG A 99 -3.97 -1.14 7.94
N GLY A 100 -4.46 -2.34 7.64
CA GLY A 100 -3.89 -3.18 6.58
C GLY A 100 -4.78 -3.29 5.34
N TRP A 101 -5.91 -2.59 5.32
CA TRP A 101 -6.84 -2.57 4.19
C TRP A 101 -7.74 -1.34 4.25
N GLY A 102 -8.31 -1.00 3.12
CA GLY A 102 -9.28 0.09 2.99
C GLY A 102 -10.17 -0.08 1.76
N VAL A 103 -11.26 0.68 1.71
CA VAL A 103 -12.13 0.79 0.54
C VAL A 103 -12.16 2.25 0.11
N TYR A 104 -11.92 2.47 -1.18
CA TYR A 104 -11.73 3.79 -1.78
C TYR A 104 -12.68 3.98 -2.95
N ASP A 105 -13.03 5.24 -3.21
CA ASP A 105 -13.88 5.58 -4.35
C ASP A 105 -13.02 5.73 -5.61
N GLY A 106 -13.40 5.01 -6.65
CA GLY A 106 -12.84 5.13 -7.99
C GLY A 106 -13.74 5.92 -8.93
N PRO A 107 -13.35 6.05 -10.20
CA PRO A 107 -14.13 6.78 -11.18
C PRO A 107 -15.50 6.13 -11.43
N GLY A 108 -16.51 6.95 -11.66
CA GLY A 108 -17.86 6.47 -11.99
C GLY A 108 -18.56 5.71 -10.86
N GLY A 109 -18.15 5.92 -9.62
CA GLY A 109 -18.74 5.27 -8.44
C GLY A 109 -18.25 3.84 -8.19
N VAL A 110 -17.19 3.40 -8.88
CA VAL A 110 -16.55 2.10 -8.61
C VAL A 110 -15.92 2.12 -7.23
N ARG A 111 -16.19 1.10 -6.42
CA ARG A 111 -15.59 0.93 -5.11
C ARG A 111 -14.41 -0.04 -5.19
N ILE A 112 -13.23 0.46 -4.81
CA ILE A 112 -11.97 -0.25 -4.90
C ILE A 112 -11.48 -0.63 -3.51
N GLY A 113 -11.45 -1.93 -3.20
CA GLY A 113 -10.80 -2.45 -2.02
C GLY A 113 -9.30 -2.59 -2.27
N VAL A 114 -8.47 -2.18 -1.31
CA VAL A 114 -7.02 -2.46 -1.32
C VAL A 114 -6.67 -3.16 -0.01
N MET A 115 -5.94 -4.26 -0.11
CA MET A 115 -5.44 -5.02 1.03
C MET A 115 -3.94 -5.25 0.85
N ASN A 116 -3.18 -4.99 1.90
CA ASN A 116 -1.77 -5.34 1.97
C ASN A 116 -1.60 -6.60 2.83
N LEU A 117 -0.85 -7.56 2.33
CA LEU A 117 -0.52 -8.80 3.04
C LEU A 117 0.98 -9.06 3.00
N ILE A 118 1.47 -9.84 3.95
CA ILE A 118 2.85 -10.31 3.97
C ILE A 118 2.90 -11.82 4.09
N GLY A 119 3.79 -12.45 3.32
CA GLY A 119 4.10 -13.88 3.39
C GLY A 119 4.80 -14.26 4.69
N ARG A 120 5.02 -15.55 4.89
CA ARG A 120 5.67 -16.11 6.09
C ARG A 120 6.94 -16.89 5.76
N CYS A 121 7.17 -17.17 4.49
CA CYS A 121 8.37 -17.85 4.04
C CYS A 121 9.54 -16.87 4.08
N GLU A 122 10.63 -17.27 4.73
CA GLU A 122 11.87 -16.47 4.86
C GLU A 122 11.68 -15.07 5.49
N MET A 123 10.64 -14.92 6.34
CA MET A 123 10.35 -13.69 7.06
C MET A 123 10.69 -13.85 8.55
N ASP A 124 11.43 -12.90 9.12
CA ASP A 124 11.92 -12.92 10.50
C ASP A 124 10.84 -12.72 11.59
N SER A 125 9.58 -12.55 11.20
CA SER A 125 8.51 -12.18 12.13
C SER A 125 7.35 -13.16 12.12
N ASN A 126 6.70 -13.31 13.29
CA ASN A 126 5.49 -14.11 13.44
C ASN A 126 4.27 -13.31 12.97
N PHE A 127 3.95 -13.46 11.68
CA PHE A 127 2.72 -12.92 11.11
C PHE A 127 1.57 -13.94 11.22
N ASP A 128 0.34 -13.45 11.33
CA ASP A 128 -0.84 -14.29 11.14
C ASP A 128 -0.83 -14.90 9.73
N ASN A 129 -1.54 -16.02 9.56
CA ASN A 129 -1.64 -16.65 8.24
C ASN A 129 -2.29 -15.67 7.23
N PRO A 130 -1.59 -15.33 6.12
CA PRO A 130 -2.11 -14.36 5.16
C PRO A 130 -3.40 -14.80 4.47
N PHE A 131 -3.59 -16.10 4.23
CA PHE A 131 -4.79 -16.62 3.57
C PHE A 131 -6.03 -16.47 4.47
N THR A 132 -5.93 -16.87 5.75
CA THR A 132 -7.05 -16.69 6.69
C THR A 132 -7.31 -15.22 7.00
N THR A 133 -6.27 -14.38 6.95
CA THR A 133 -6.42 -12.92 7.07
C THR A 133 -7.14 -12.36 5.84
N ALA A 134 -6.77 -12.80 4.63
CA ALA A 134 -7.45 -12.40 3.40
C ALA A 134 -8.95 -12.73 3.46
N ASP A 135 -9.30 -13.97 3.83
CA ASP A 135 -10.70 -14.38 3.95
C ASP A 135 -11.50 -13.53 4.94
N ARG A 136 -10.87 -13.16 6.06
CA ARG A 136 -11.49 -12.31 7.09
C ARG A 136 -11.68 -10.87 6.59
N VAL A 137 -10.69 -10.33 5.88
CA VAL A 137 -10.74 -8.96 5.35
C VAL A 137 -11.73 -8.86 4.19
N LEU A 138 -11.74 -9.83 3.28
CA LEU A 138 -12.68 -9.85 2.14
C LEU A 138 -14.15 -9.80 2.60
N ARG A 139 -14.48 -10.49 3.67
CA ARG A 139 -15.83 -10.40 4.27
C ARG A 139 -16.18 -9.00 4.78
N ARG A 140 -15.19 -8.18 5.13
CA ARG A 140 -15.38 -6.78 5.57
C ARG A 140 -15.39 -5.79 4.41
N MET A 141 -14.98 -6.23 3.23
CA MET A 141 -14.99 -5.46 1.99
C MET A 141 -16.23 -5.75 1.14
N GLU A 142 -17.31 -6.25 1.73
CA GLU A 142 -18.57 -6.46 1.03
C GLU A 142 -19.06 -5.18 0.34
N GLY A 143 -19.51 -5.30 -0.90
CA GLY A 143 -19.93 -4.17 -1.72
C GLY A 143 -18.80 -3.42 -2.43
N THR A 144 -17.59 -3.97 -2.49
CA THR A 144 -16.54 -3.51 -3.40
C THR A 144 -16.72 -4.14 -4.78
N ASP A 145 -16.42 -3.39 -5.83
CA ASP A 145 -16.48 -3.86 -7.22
C ASP A 145 -15.22 -4.60 -7.63
N VAL A 146 -14.08 -4.19 -7.05
CA VAL A 146 -12.76 -4.80 -7.30
C VAL A 146 -11.92 -4.76 -6.03
N VAL A 147 -11.13 -5.82 -5.80
CA VAL A 147 -10.14 -5.87 -4.71
C VAL A 147 -8.75 -6.04 -5.30
N LEU A 148 -7.84 -5.17 -4.88
CA LEU A 148 -6.42 -5.23 -5.17
C LEU A 148 -5.70 -5.75 -3.92
N VAL A 149 -4.84 -6.74 -4.11
CA VAL A 149 -4.01 -7.30 -3.03
C VAL A 149 -2.55 -7.06 -3.37
N ASP A 150 -1.87 -6.28 -2.54
CA ASP A 150 -0.41 -6.22 -2.54
C ASP A 150 0.10 -7.30 -1.59
N PHE A 151 0.72 -8.32 -2.15
CA PHE A 151 1.22 -9.46 -1.39
C PHE A 151 2.75 -9.40 -1.34
N HIS A 152 3.26 -8.87 -0.24
CA HIS A 152 4.70 -8.77 0.01
C HIS A 152 5.25 -10.13 0.47
N ALA A 153 6.08 -10.77 -0.33
CA ALA A 153 6.64 -12.09 0.00
C ALA A 153 8.01 -12.30 -0.66
N GLU A 154 8.84 -13.11 -0.02
CA GLU A 154 10.00 -13.70 -0.65
C GLU A 154 9.59 -14.91 -1.51
N ALA A 155 10.30 -15.12 -2.63
CA ALA A 155 10.03 -16.19 -3.60
C ALA A 155 11.06 -17.30 -3.49
#